data_a955b5d6376b11e3d11a04b0bd7967c9
#
_entry.id   a955b5d6376b11e3d11a04b0bd7967c9
#
_cell.length_a   1.000
_cell.length_b   1.000
_cell.length_c   1.000
_cell.angle_alpha   90.00
_cell.angle_beta   90.00
_cell.angle_gamma   90.00
#
_symmetry.space_group_name_H-M   'P 1'
#
loop_
_entity.id
_entity.type
_entity.pdbx_description
1 polymer ?
#
loop_
_entity_poly.entity_id
_entity_poly.type
_entity_poly.pdbx_seq_one_letter_code
_entity_poly.pdbx_strand_id
1 'polypeptide(L)'
;MSTILFKNINKIYDNGFHAVHDFNFEIKDGEFIILVGPSGCGKSTTLRMLAGLETISSGELIINDKIVNGLKPRDRGIAMVFQSYALYPTMSVYDNLAFGLRIAGLDEDEIETRVEEVSKILGIETYLARRPKQLSGGQQQRVALGRALIQHADIFLMDEPLSNLDAIQRVNMRSEIRRIHQLVKATTIYVTHDQIEAMTMADRIVVMKDGYIQQIGTPKELYFKPQNLFVAGFIGDPQMNFIKGSVKGEVFASEDGHEYVLKGYNKVVLEKAEKLEKVIMGFRPECCSVDALEGENVLKENIVVEVAEMLGDTMNVYGYINKTSVVVRTTPFTKYQVNEPLHFEVNYDHILFFDAESENIITDEVEDI
;
A
#
# COMPACT_ATOMS: atom_id res chain seq x y z
N MET A 1 4.02 24.85 -5.37
CA MET A 1 4.90 23.67 -5.20
C MET A 1 4.88 23.32 -3.73
N SER A 2 4.41 22.10 -3.39
CA SER A 2 4.22 21.72 -1.98
C SER A 2 5.07 20.52 -1.64
N THR A 3 6.26 20.79 -1.12
CA THR A 3 7.16 19.75 -0.60
C THR A 3 6.90 19.50 0.88
N ILE A 4 7.02 18.25 1.32
CA ILE A 4 6.84 17.85 2.71
C ILE A 4 8.06 17.02 3.12
N LEU A 5 8.71 17.41 4.22
CA LEU A 5 9.83 16.67 4.79
C LEU A 5 9.53 16.30 6.24
N PHE A 6 9.51 15.00 6.49
CA PHE A 6 9.53 14.42 7.84
C PHE A 6 10.98 14.14 8.21
N LYS A 7 11.47 14.75 9.30
CA LYS A 7 12.86 14.61 9.75
C LYS A 7 12.90 14.11 11.19
N ASN A 8 13.25 12.84 11.35
CA ASN A 8 13.33 12.13 12.63
C ASN A 8 12.05 12.27 13.47
N ILE A 9 10.88 12.15 12.83
CA ILE A 9 9.60 12.30 13.51
C ILE A 9 9.33 11.13 14.43
N ASN A 10 9.06 11.43 15.69
CA ASN A 10 8.65 10.45 16.69
C ASN A 10 7.33 10.86 17.35
N LYS A 11 6.50 9.87 17.66
CA LYS A 11 5.28 10.04 18.44
C LYS A 11 5.24 9.08 19.61
N ILE A 12 5.25 9.65 20.81
CA ILE A 12 5.06 8.95 22.08
C ILE A 12 3.79 9.52 22.73
N TYR A 13 2.85 8.68 23.08
CA TYR A 13 1.64 9.06 23.79
C TYR A 13 1.90 9.12 25.31
N ASP A 14 1.02 9.81 26.06
CA ASP A 14 1.16 10.03 27.51
C ASP A 14 1.20 8.70 28.31
N ASN A 15 0.64 7.63 27.77
CA ASN A 15 0.72 6.27 28.37
C ASN A 15 2.05 5.54 28.10
N GLY A 16 3.03 6.20 27.47
CA GLY A 16 4.32 5.66 27.11
C GLY A 16 4.35 4.85 25.80
N PHE A 17 3.21 4.69 25.10
CA PHE A 17 3.17 3.98 23.82
C PHE A 17 3.87 4.79 22.72
N HIS A 18 4.92 4.22 22.14
CA HIS A 18 5.68 4.81 21.04
C HIS A 18 5.07 4.36 19.70
N ALA A 19 4.28 5.23 19.09
CA ALA A 19 3.45 4.90 17.93
C ALA A 19 4.14 5.12 16.57
N VAL A 20 5.13 6.00 16.52
CA VAL A 20 5.91 6.31 15.30
C VAL A 20 7.36 6.55 15.71
N HIS A 21 8.27 5.82 15.09
CA HIS A 21 9.69 5.80 15.39
C HIS A 21 10.50 6.37 14.23
N ASP A 22 11.30 7.40 14.49
CA ASP A 22 12.30 7.98 13.57
C ASP A 22 11.85 8.04 12.11
N PHE A 23 10.61 8.50 11.91
CA PHE A 23 10.00 8.56 10.58
C PHE A 23 10.70 9.65 9.75
N ASN A 24 11.41 9.22 8.71
CA ASN A 24 12.17 10.06 7.78
C ASN A 24 11.64 9.86 6.37
N PHE A 25 11.08 10.91 5.77
CA PHE A 25 10.53 10.81 4.43
C PHE A 25 10.37 12.19 3.79
N GLU A 26 10.76 12.28 2.53
CA GLU A 26 10.55 13.47 1.69
C GLU A 26 9.50 13.18 0.62
N ILE A 27 8.51 14.06 0.51
CA ILE A 27 7.43 14.01 -0.49
C ILE A 27 7.61 15.23 -1.41
N LYS A 28 7.67 14.95 -2.70
CA LYS A 28 7.80 15.97 -3.75
C LYS A 28 6.43 16.56 -4.11
N ASP A 29 6.47 17.75 -4.69
CA ASP A 29 5.28 18.43 -5.19
C ASP A 29 4.50 17.55 -6.18
N GLY A 30 3.18 17.45 -5.97
CA GLY A 30 2.26 16.71 -6.82
C GLY A 30 2.35 15.19 -6.73
N GLU A 31 3.15 14.60 -5.82
CA GLU A 31 3.19 13.15 -5.62
C GLU A 31 1.92 12.62 -4.95
N PHE A 32 1.50 11.41 -5.36
CA PHE A 32 0.49 10.61 -4.68
C PHE A 32 1.17 9.55 -3.81
N ILE A 33 1.25 9.80 -2.51
CA ILE A 33 1.89 8.92 -1.54
C ILE A 33 0.84 8.11 -0.80
N ILE A 34 1.07 6.80 -0.66
CA ILE A 34 0.21 5.94 0.16
C ILE A 34 1.00 5.35 1.33
N LEU A 35 0.49 5.56 2.54
CA LEU A 35 0.96 4.86 3.74
C LEU A 35 0.14 3.58 3.90
N VAL A 36 0.80 2.43 3.90
CA VAL A 36 0.16 1.12 4.02
C VAL A 36 0.82 0.27 5.10
N GLY A 37 0.07 -0.64 5.71
CA GLY A 37 0.56 -1.55 6.75
C GLY A 37 -0.56 -2.09 7.63
N PRO A 38 -0.27 -3.00 8.56
CA PRO A 38 -1.24 -3.56 9.50
C PRO A 38 -1.96 -2.51 10.34
N SER A 39 -3.09 -2.88 10.92
CA SER A 39 -3.80 -2.01 11.88
C SER A 39 -2.90 -1.68 13.07
N GLY A 40 -2.90 -0.41 13.48
CA GLY A 40 -2.10 0.04 14.62
C GLY A 40 -0.62 0.34 14.35
N CYS A 41 -0.11 0.20 13.12
CA CYS A 41 1.29 0.45 12.80
C CYS A 41 1.69 1.94 12.66
N GLY A 42 0.84 2.90 13.03
CA GLY A 42 1.19 4.32 13.07
C GLY A 42 0.73 5.18 11.88
N LYS A 43 0.12 4.64 10.83
CA LYS A 43 -0.30 5.36 9.60
C LYS A 43 -1.18 6.59 9.88
N SER A 44 -2.35 6.38 10.51
CA SER A 44 -3.28 7.47 10.83
C SER A 44 -2.68 8.45 11.83
N THR A 45 -1.80 7.98 12.74
CA THR A 45 -1.05 8.86 13.65
C THR A 45 -0.13 9.79 12.86
N THR A 46 0.63 9.26 11.90
CA THR A 46 1.52 10.04 11.01
C THR A 46 0.73 11.05 10.19
N LEU A 47 -0.41 10.61 9.61
CA LEU A 47 -1.29 11.51 8.86
C LEU A 47 -1.85 12.64 9.74
N ARG A 48 -2.29 12.32 10.97
CA ARG A 48 -2.82 13.32 11.93
C ARG A 48 -1.74 14.27 12.43
N MET A 49 -0.49 13.83 12.61
CA MET A 49 0.63 14.71 12.90
C MET A 49 0.87 15.69 11.76
N LEU A 50 0.80 15.24 10.50
CA LEU A 50 0.90 16.12 9.33
C LEU A 50 -0.25 17.15 9.29
N ALA A 51 -1.48 16.70 9.56
CA ALA A 51 -2.66 17.57 9.61
C ALA A 51 -2.63 18.59 10.79
N GLY A 52 -1.76 18.38 11.79
CA GLY A 52 -1.74 19.17 13.03
C GLY A 52 -2.87 18.82 14.00
N LEU A 53 -3.50 17.67 13.81
CA LEU A 53 -4.53 17.10 14.69
C LEU A 53 -3.93 16.26 15.82
N GLU A 54 -2.64 15.93 15.70
CA GLU A 54 -1.86 15.20 16.69
C GLU A 54 -0.51 15.89 16.88
N THR A 55 0.00 15.89 18.11
CA THR A 55 1.29 16.52 18.45
C THR A 55 2.46 15.60 18.05
N ILE A 56 3.55 16.19 17.60
CA ILE A 56 4.83 15.55 17.37
C ILE A 56 5.63 15.55 18.67
N SER A 57 6.16 14.40 19.10
CA SER A 57 6.94 14.30 20.34
C SER A 57 8.38 14.76 20.15
N SER A 58 9.01 14.43 19.02
CA SER A 58 10.33 14.92 18.61
C SER A 58 10.50 14.87 17.10
N GLY A 59 11.51 15.56 16.59
CA GLY A 59 11.75 15.72 15.15
C GLY A 59 11.12 16.97 14.57
N GLU A 60 11.30 17.20 13.27
CA GLU A 60 10.84 18.38 12.56
C GLU A 60 9.96 17.98 11.38
N LEU A 61 8.75 18.55 11.31
CA LEU A 61 7.88 18.49 10.15
C LEU A 61 8.00 19.82 9.38
N ILE A 62 8.40 19.73 8.13
CA ILE A 62 8.65 20.88 7.28
C ILE A 62 7.71 20.84 6.09
N ILE A 63 6.98 21.91 5.82
CA ILE A 63 6.14 22.11 4.64
C ILE A 63 6.61 23.40 3.95
N ASN A 64 7.00 23.30 2.66
CA ASN A 64 7.48 24.45 1.89
C ASN A 64 8.57 25.23 2.64
N ASP A 65 9.60 24.53 3.08
CA ASP A 65 10.76 25.07 3.83
C ASP A 65 10.43 25.72 5.19
N LYS A 66 9.21 25.52 5.71
CA LYS A 66 8.78 26.02 7.01
C LYS A 66 8.50 24.90 7.99
N ILE A 67 9.07 24.98 9.19
CA ILE A 67 8.74 24.07 10.29
C ILE A 67 7.30 24.37 10.75
N VAL A 68 6.45 23.33 10.72
CA VAL A 68 5.01 23.45 11.00
C VAL A 68 4.56 22.73 12.29
N ASN A 69 5.48 22.22 13.09
CA ASN A 69 5.16 21.48 14.32
C ASN A 69 4.15 22.20 15.22
N GLY A 70 4.35 23.50 15.44
CA GLY A 70 3.50 24.32 16.30
C GLY A 70 2.30 25.00 15.61
N LEU A 71 2.15 24.84 14.29
CA LEU A 71 1.05 25.46 13.56
C LEU A 71 -0.25 24.70 13.76
N LYS A 72 -1.36 25.45 13.90
CA LYS A 72 -2.72 24.89 13.95
C LYS A 72 -3.09 24.27 12.58
N PRO A 73 -4.01 23.31 12.54
CA PRO A 73 -4.44 22.66 11.28
C PRO A 73 -4.81 23.64 10.16
N ARG A 74 -5.59 24.67 10.48
CA ARG A 74 -6.05 25.70 9.51
C ARG A 74 -4.92 26.54 8.88
N ASP A 75 -3.76 26.59 9.55
CA ASP A 75 -2.63 27.43 9.14
C ASP A 75 -1.58 26.64 8.32
N ARG A 76 -1.85 25.34 8.03
CA ARG A 76 -0.95 24.44 7.30
C ARG A 76 -1.24 24.34 5.80
N GLY A 77 -2.34 24.91 5.30
CA GLY A 77 -2.74 24.84 3.88
C GLY A 77 -3.15 23.43 3.43
N ILE A 78 -3.72 22.62 4.34
CA ILE A 78 -4.07 21.21 4.15
C ILE A 78 -5.58 21.04 4.11
N ALA A 79 -6.08 20.24 3.18
CA ALA A 79 -7.45 19.72 3.20
C ALA A 79 -7.44 18.22 3.55
N MET A 80 -8.42 17.77 4.35
CA MET A 80 -8.48 16.39 4.84
C MET A 80 -9.84 15.75 4.61
N VAL A 81 -9.81 14.49 4.12
CA VAL A 81 -10.96 13.59 4.03
C VAL A 81 -10.83 12.53 5.12
N PHE A 82 -11.83 12.45 6.00
CA PHE A 82 -11.86 11.51 7.12
C PHE A 82 -12.54 10.19 6.74
N GLN A 83 -12.20 9.12 7.41
CA GLN A 83 -12.78 7.79 7.25
C GLN A 83 -14.32 7.78 7.39
N SER A 84 -14.88 8.58 8.30
CA SER A 84 -16.33 8.71 8.51
C SER A 84 -17.00 9.73 7.59
N TYR A 85 -16.29 10.24 6.57
CA TYR A 85 -16.68 11.34 5.68
C TYR A 85 -16.87 12.68 6.41
N ALA A 86 -17.22 12.68 7.69
CA ALA A 86 -17.46 13.84 8.56
C ALA A 86 -18.39 14.90 7.94
N LEU A 87 -19.43 14.46 7.19
CA LEU A 87 -20.42 15.36 6.61
C LEU A 87 -21.34 15.92 7.70
N TYR A 88 -21.71 17.18 7.56
CA TYR A 88 -22.71 17.82 8.43
C TYR A 88 -24.10 17.27 8.10
N PRO A 89 -24.74 16.46 8.98
CA PRO A 89 -25.91 15.67 8.61
C PRO A 89 -27.18 16.50 8.43
N THR A 90 -27.22 17.70 8.99
CA THR A 90 -28.37 18.63 8.91
C THR A 90 -28.29 19.58 7.71
N MET A 91 -27.11 19.71 7.11
CA MET A 91 -26.86 20.59 5.97
C MET A 91 -27.14 19.86 4.64
N SER A 92 -27.51 20.61 3.61
CA SER A 92 -27.55 20.11 2.23
C SER A 92 -26.15 19.78 1.72
N VAL A 93 -26.05 19.11 0.57
CA VAL A 93 -24.75 18.90 -0.13
C VAL A 93 -24.13 20.26 -0.46
N TYR A 94 -24.92 21.20 -1.00
CA TYR A 94 -24.46 22.56 -1.30
C TYR A 94 -23.87 23.22 -0.03
N ASP A 95 -24.60 23.21 1.07
CA ASP A 95 -24.11 23.83 2.30
C ASP A 95 -22.89 23.10 2.89
N ASN A 96 -22.80 21.78 2.75
CA ASN A 96 -21.60 21.03 3.13
C ASN A 96 -20.37 21.50 2.35
N LEU A 97 -20.51 21.77 1.05
CA LEU A 97 -19.42 22.30 0.22
C LEU A 97 -19.11 23.76 0.58
N ALA A 98 -20.12 24.59 0.67
CA ALA A 98 -20.00 26.04 0.89
C ALA A 98 -19.51 26.41 2.29
N PHE A 99 -19.71 25.55 3.31
CA PHE A 99 -19.49 25.88 4.72
C PHE A 99 -18.10 26.42 5.04
N GLY A 100 -17.07 25.74 4.53
CA GLY A 100 -15.67 26.16 4.77
C GLY A 100 -15.36 27.52 4.13
N LEU A 101 -15.89 27.78 2.94
CA LEU A 101 -15.69 29.03 2.21
C LEU A 101 -16.41 30.21 2.88
N ARG A 102 -17.62 30.00 3.42
CA ARG A 102 -18.33 30.99 4.23
C ARG A 102 -17.56 31.36 5.49
N ILE A 103 -16.96 30.38 6.18
CA ILE A 103 -16.11 30.65 7.36
C ILE A 103 -14.87 31.44 6.96
N ALA A 104 -14.32 31.18 5.77
CA ALA A 104 -13.18 31.94 5.23
C ALA A 104 -13.55 33.35 4.78
N GLY A 105 -14.86 33.69 4.73
CA GLY A 105 -15.34 35.04 4.42
C GLY A 105 -15.45 35.33 2.91
N LEU A 106 -15.52 34.31 2.05
CA LEU A 106 -15.78 34.49 0.63
C LEU A 106 -17.23 34.98 0.41
N ASP A 107 -17.45 35.74 -0.66
CA ASP A 107 -18.79 36.16 -1.03
C ASP A 107 -19.59 35.01 -1.71
N GLU A 108 -20.94 35.12 -1.71
CA GLU A 108 -21.81 34.03 -2.15
C GLU A 108 -21.67 33.76 -3.68
N ASP A 109 -21.37 34.75 -4.51
CA ASP A 109 -21.21 34.57 -5.95
C ASP A 109 -19.95 33.73 -6.25
N GLU A 110 -18.85 33.97 -5.53
CA GLU A 110 -17.64 33.14 -5.63
C GLU A 110 -17.88 31.72 -5.09
N ILE A 111 -18.62 31.60 -3.99
CA ILE A 111 -18.99 30.29 -3.42
C ILE A 111 -19.83 29.50 -4.43
N GLU A 112 -20.85 30.11 -5.03
CA GLU A 112 -21.70 29.43 -6.02
C GLU A 112 -20.87 28.92 -7.22
N THR A 113 -19.99 29.77 -7.76
CA THR A 113 -19.07 29.38 -8.85
C THR A 113 -18.22 28.19 -8.49
N ARG A 114 -17.58 28.19 -7.34
CA ARG A 114 -16.72 27.07 -6.88
C ARG A 114 -17.53 25.80 -6.61
N VAL A 115 -18.72 25.92 -6.03
CA VAL A 115 -19.61 24.76 -5.80
C VAL A 115 -20.04 24.14 -7.14
N GLU A 116 -20.38 24.95 -8.13
CA GLU A 116 -20.71 24.45 -9.47
C GLU A 116 -19.55 23.72 -10.12
N GLU A 117 -18.34 24.29 -10.09
CA GLU A 117 -17.13 23.67 -10.66
C GLU A 117 -16.84 22.32 -10.03
N VAL A 118 -16.77 22.28 -8.68
CA VAL A 118 -16.46 21.06 -7.95
C VAL A 118 -17.55 20.00 -8.11
N SER A 119 -18.82 20.43 -8.13
CA SER A 119 -19.95 19.50 -8.32
C SER A 119 -19.91 18.83 -9.70
N LYS A 120 -19.54 19.57 -10.76
CA LYS A 120 -19.33 19.03 -12.12
C LYS A 120 -18.18 18.04 -12.18
N ILE A 121 -17.03 18.37 -11.55
CA ILE A 121 -15.86 17.46 -11.49
C ILE A 121 -16.24 16.11 -10.87
N LEU A 122 -17.09 16.13 -9.84
CA LEU A 122 -17.48 14.96 -9.05
C LEU A 122 -18.79 14.30 -9.51
N GLY A 123 -19.52 14.90 -10.47
CA GLY A 123 -20.82 14.39 -10.93
C GLY A 123 -21.88 14.34 -9.82
N ILE A 124 -21.96 15.40 -9.00
CA ILE A 124 -22.89 15.50 -7.87
C ILE A 124 -23.88 16.67 -7.99
N GLU A 125 -23.96 17.33 -9.15
CA GLU A 125 -24.83 18.51 -9.37
C GLU A 125 -26.28 18.22 -9.02
N THR A 126 -26.79 17.04 -9.39
CA THR A 126 -28.18 16.63 -9.13
C THR A 126 -28.48 16.36 -7.66
N TYR A 127 -27.45 16.33 -6.81
CA TYR A 127 -27.57 16.03 -5.38
C TYR A 127 -27.43 17.26 -4.48
N LEU A 128 -27.12 18.44 -5.02
CA LEU A 128 -26.80 19.64 -4.24
C LEU A 128 -27.86 20.02 -3.20
N ALA A 129 -29.15 19.81 -3.50
CA ALA A 129 -30.24 20.07 -2.57
C ALA A 129 -30.49 18.94 -1.54
N ARG A 130 -29.86 17.76 -1.72
CA ARG A 130 -30.07 16.62 -0.81
C ARG A 130 -29.23 16.75 0.46
N ARG A 131 -29.66 16.02 1.50
CA ARG A 131 -28.91 15.86 2.76
C ARG A 131 -28.16 14.53 2.75
N PRO A 132 -27.07 14.39 3.55
CA PRO A 132 -26.27 13.16 3.61
C PRO A 132 -27.07 11.87 3.76
N LYS A 133 -28.11 11.85 4.60
CA LYS A 133 -28.97 10.67 4.80
C LYS A 133 -29.71 10.18 3.53
N GLN A 134 -29.80 11.00 2.51
CA GLN A 134 -30.47 10.72 1.23
C GLN A 134 -29.46 10.23 0.15
N LEU A 135 -28.23 10.05 0.52
CA LEU A 135 -27.13 9.69 -0.37
C LEU A 135 -26.63 8.27 -0.10
N SER A 136 -26.20 7.55 -1.15
CA SER A 136 -25.43 6.31 -1.00
C SER A 136 -24.04 6.59 -0.43
N GLY A 137 -23.34 5.55 0.07
CA GLY A 137 -21.99 5.68 0.59
C GLY A 137 -21.02 6.33 -0.41
N GLY A 138 -21.03 5.89 -1.67
CA GLY A 138 -20.19 6.47 -2.72
C GLY A 138 -20.53 7.94 -3.05
N GLN A 139 -21.82 8.33 -2.95
CA GLN A 139 -22.23 9.74 -3.10
C GLN A 139 -21.75 10.58 -1.91
N GLN A 140 -21.88 10.07 -0.66
CA GLN A 140 -21.33 10.76 0.51
C GLN A 140 -19.82 10.94 0.40
N GLN A 141 -19.11 9.93 -0.07
CA GLN A 141 -17.67 9.98 -0.34
C GLN A 141 -17.33 11.12 -1.32
N ARG A 142 -18.04 11.22 -2.45
CA ARG A 142 -17.82 12.31 -3.43
C ARG A 142 -18.05 13.69 -2.80
N VAL A 143 -19.06 13.82 -1.94
CA VAL A 143 -19.31 15.09 -1.22
C VAL A 143 -18.15 15.39 -0.25
N ALA A 144 -17.61 14.39 0.45
CA ALA A 144 -16.44 14.58 1.33
C ALA A 144 -15.18 14.98 0.55
N LEU A 145 -14.94 14.37 -0.62
CA LEU A 145 -13.89 14.79 -1.54
C LEU A 145 -14.13 16.22 -2.03
N GLY A 146 -15.36 16.57 -2.38
CA GLY A 146 -15.72 17.92 -2.79
C GLY A 146 -15.42 18.99 -1.74
N ARG A 147 -15.70 18.69 -0.47
CA ARG A 147 -15.35 19.58 0.65
C ARG A 147 -13.85 19.84 0.79
N ALA A 148 -13.04 18.85 0.44
CA ALA A 148 -11.58 19.02 0.42
C ALA A 148 -11.15 19.80 -0.83
N LEU A 149 -11.65 19.43 -2.01
CA LEU A 149 -11.29 20.05 -3.30
C LEU A 149 -11.62 21.54 -3.37
N ILE A 150 -12.79 21.94 -2.86
CA ILE A 150 -13.29 23.32 -2.96
C ILE A 150 -12.41 24.32 -2.19
N GLN A 151 -11.57 23.83 -1.27
CA GLN A 151 -10.65 24.64 -0.48
C GLN A 151 -9.41 25.07 -1.27
N HIS A 152 -9.17 24.50 -2.47
CA HIS A 152 -7.97 24.73 -3.27
C HIS A 152 -6.67 24.58 -2.47
N ALA A 153 -6.64 23.60 -1.56
CA ALA A 153 -5.44 23.30 -0.78
C ALA A 153 -4.37 22.66 -1.67
N ASP A 154 -3.12 22.97 -1.38
CA ASP A 154 -1.97 22.40 -2.09
C ASP A 154 -1.66 20.95 -1.65
N ILE A 155 -2.15 20.57 -0.46
CA ILE A 155 -1.92 19.25 0.15
C ILE A 155 -3.26 18.63 0.53
N PHE A 156 -3.47 17.39 0.05
CA PHE A 156 -4.65 16.57 0.36
C PHE A 156 -4.28 15.39 1.24
N LEU A 157 -4.98 15.23 2.37
CA LEU A 157 -4.85 14.09 3.25
C LEU A 157 -6.13 13.24 3.21
N MET A 158 -5.98 11.92 3.12
CA MET A 158 -7.09 10.98 3.09
C MET A 158 -6.87 9.83 4.08
N ASP A 159 -7.66 9.77 5.15
CA ASP A 159 -7.58 8.73 6.19
C ASP A 159 -8.60 7.63 5.91
N GLU A 160 -8.18 6.53 5.30
CA GLU A 160 -8.99 5.35 4.91
C GLU A 160 -10.33 5.71 4.23
N PRO A 161 -10.34 6.55 3.19
CA PRO A 161 -11.58 7.12 2.66
C PRO A 161 -12.51 6.09 2.02
N LEU A 162 -12.01 4.91 1.60
CA LEU A 162 -12.80 3.88 0.91
C LEU A 162 -13.24 2.72 1.81
N SER A 163 -12.87 2.73 3.08
CA SER A 163 -13.12 1.61 4.01
C SER A 163 -14.62 1.27 4.19
N ASN A 164 -15.50 2.25 4.07
CA ASN A 164 -16.95 2.08 4.27
C ASN A 164 -17.74 1.77 2.99
N LEU A 165 -17.06 1.50 1.87
CA LEU A 165 -17.68 1.20 0.57
C LEU A 165 -17.67 -0.31 0.27
N ASP A 166 -18.65 -0.77 -0.47
CA ASP A 166 -18.64 -2.11 -1.05
C ASP A 166 -17.56 -2.26 -2.14
N ALA A 167 -17.27 -3.52 -2.55
CA ALA A 167 -16.20 -3.83 -3.47
C ALA A 167 -16.35 -3.11 -4.83
N ILE A 168 -17.56 -3.05 -5.38
CA ILE A 168 -17.83 -2.42 -6.69
C ILE A 168 -17.62 -0.91 -6.60
N GLN A 169 -18.17 -0.28 -5.56
CA GLN A 169 -18.00 1.15 -5.32
C GLN A 169 -16.53 1.50 -5.10
N ARG A 170 -15.78 0.65 -4.39
CA ARG A 170 -14.35 0.84 -4.12
C ARG A 170 -13.51 0.88 -5.40
N VAL A 171 -13.77 -0.04 -6.35
CA VAL A 171 -13.11 -0.05 -7.66
C VAL A 171 -13.34 1.25 -8.41
N ASN A 172 -14.60 1.70 -8.49
CA ASN A 172 -14.96 2.93 -9.18
C ASN A 172 -14.33 4.18 -8.53
N MET A 173 -14.34 4.22 -7.18
CA MET A 173 -13.80 5.36 -6.45
C MET A 173 -12.27 5.46 -6.51
N ARG A 174 -11.53 4.36 -6.57
CA ARG A 174 -10.08 4.39 -6.83
C ARG A 174 -9.74 5.11 -8.13
N SER A 175 -10.40 4.71 -9.22
CA SER A 175 -10.21 5.35 -10.54
C SER A 175 -10.57 6.85 -10.50
N GLU A 176 -11.64 7.19 -9.77
CA GLU A 176 -12.10 8.57 -9.63
C GLU A 176 -11.11 9.43 -8.83
N ILE A 177 -10.61 8.93 -7.69
CA ILE A 177 -9.59 9.63 -6.87
C ILE A 177 -8.32 9.86 -7.70
N ARG A 178 -7.85 8.86 -8.44
CA ARG A 178 -6.67 9.01 -9.31
C ARG A 178 -6.89 10.05 -10.41
N ARG A 179 -8.08 10.04 -11.05
CA ARG A 179 -8.47 11.05 -12.05
C ARG A 179 -8.48 12.46 -11.47
N ILE A 180 -9.06 12.64 -10.29
CA ILE A 180 -9.10 13.92 -9.58
C ILE A 180 -7.70 14.41 -9.26
N HIS A 181 -6.84 13.55 -8.71
CA HIS A 181 -5.46 13.89 -8.42
C HIS A 181 -4.72 14.38 -9.69
N GLN A 182 -4.88 13.70 -10.83
CA GLN A 182 -4.27 14.12 -12.09
C GLN A 182 -4.76 15.50 -12.60
N LEU A 183 -6.01 15.85 -12.30
CA LEU A 183 -6.58 17.15 -12.65
C LEU A 183 -6.05 18.27 -11.73
N VAL A 184 -6.04 18.02 -10.41
CA VAL A 184 -5.73 19.04 -9.41
C VAL A 184 -4.21 19.16 -9.20
N LYS A 185 -3.46 18.08 -9.39
CA LYS A 185 -2.00 17.98 -9.20
C LYS A 185 -1.53 18.41 -7.80
N ALA A 186 -2.37 18.29 -6.80
CA ALA A 186 -2.01 18.58 -5.42
C ALA A 186 -1.25 17.41 -4.80
N THR A 187 -0.28 17.70 -3.93
CA THR A 187 0.42 16.66 -3.17
C THR A 187 -0.57 15.88 -2.31
N THR A 188 -0.67 14.57 -2.49
CA THR A 188 -1.69 13.75 -1.85
C THR A 188 -1.05 12.69 -0.95
N ILE A 189 -1.47 12.62 0.31
CA ILE A 189 -1.10 11.56 1.24
C ILE A 189 -2.35 10.79 1.63
N TYR A 190 -2.33 9.51 1.34
CA TYR A 190 -3.45 8.60 1.50
C TYR A 190 -3.08 7.47 2.46
N VAL A 191 -3.94 7.16 3.39
CA VAL A 191 -3.76 6.03 4.33
C VAL A 191 -4.74 4.92 3.99
N THR A 192 -4.26 3.71 3.92
CA THR A 192 -5.09 2.52 3.72
C THR A 192 -4.46 1.29 4.37
N HIS A 193 -5.25 0.25 4.57
CA HIS A 193 -4.80 -1.11 4.84
C HIS A 193 -4.99 -2.03 3.62
N ASP A 194 -5.57 -1.53 2.53
CA ASP A 194 -5.83 -2.26 1.28
C ASP A 194 -4.62 -2.13 0.34
N GLN A 195 -3.97 -3.28 0.08
CA GLN A 195 -2.80 -3.33 -0.79
C GLN A 195 -3.14 -2.98 -2.25
N ILE A 196 -4.35 -3.33 -2.71
CA ILE A 196 -4.77 -3.06 -4.09
C ILE A 196 -4.90 -1.55 -4.29
N GLU A 197 -5.41 -0.82 -3.28
CA GLU A 197 -5.45 0.64 -3.32
C GLU A 197 -4.03 1.21 -3.45
N ALA A 198 -3.10 0.74 -2.61
CA ALA A 198 -1.72 1.18 -2.63
C ALA A 198 -1.06 0.90 -3.99
N MET A 199 -1.15 -0.34 -4.49
CA MET A 199 -0.51 -0.75 -5.73
C MET A 199 -1.08 -0.06 -6.98
N THR A 200 -2.37 0.34 -6.96
CA THR A 200 -3.03 0.91 -8.15
C THR A 200 -3.02 2.43 -8.22
N MET A 201 -2.91 3.11 -7.07
CA MET A 201 -3.03 4.57 -7.04
C MET A 201 -1.73 5.31 -6.72
N ALA A 202 -0.79 4.72 -6.01
CA ALA A 202 0.39 5.42 -5.54
C ALA A 202 1.42 5.70 -6.63
N ASP A 203 2.09 6.84 -6.54
CA ASP A 203 3.38 7.07 -7.20
C ASP A 203 4.50 6.43 -6.37
N ARG A 204 4.47 6.60 -5.04
CA ARG A 204 5.30 5.85 -4.07
C ARG A 204 4.45 5.40 -2.88
N ILE A 205 4.84 4.26 -2.32
CA ILE A 205 4.21 3.64 -1.15
C ILE A 205 5.23 3.65 0.00
N VAL A 206 4.74 3.97 1.19
CA VAL A 206 5.47 3.80 2.45
C VAL A 206 4.86 2.61 3.19
N VAL A 207 5.58 1.49 3.25
CA VAL A 207 5.16 0.31 4.02
C VAL A 207 5.58 0.48 5.46
N MET A 208 4.63 0.39 6.39
CA MET A 208 4.87 0.57 7.82
C MET A 208 4.54 -0.69 8.62
N LYS A 209 5.36 -0.99 9.63
CA LYS A 209 5.13 -2.04 10.64
C LYS A 209 5.60 -1.54 12.00
N ASP A 210 4.77 -1.70 13.04
CA ASP A 210 5.12 -1.40 14.43
C ASP A 210 5.72 0.00 14.66
N GLY A 211 5.22 1.00 13.93
CA GLY A 211 5.70 2.38 14.00
C GLY A 211 6.92 2.71 13.14
N TYR A 212 7.53 1.74 12.51
CA TYR A 212 8.71 1.91 11.65
C TYR A 212 8.37 1.86 10.16
N ILE A 213 9.11 2.61 9.36
CA ILE A 213 9.13 2.44 7.90
C ILE A 213 9.91 1.15 7.60
N GLN A 214 9.28 0.25 6.83
CA GLN A 214 9.91 -0.99 6.37
C GLN A 214 10.56 -0.84 5.00
N GLN A 215 9.89 -0.12 4.10
CA GLN A 215 10.40 0.23 2.77
C GLN A 215 9.59 1.38 2.20
N ILE A 216 10.27 2.22 1.41
CA ILE A 216 9.66 3.25 0.57
C ILE A 216 10.05 2.95 -0.87
N GLY A 217 9.09 2.96 -1.79
CA GLY A 217 9.35 2.72 -3.20
C GLY A 217 8.11 2.84 -4.06
N THR A 218 8.29 2.74 -5.37
CA THR A 218 7.19 2.58 -6.32
C THR A 218 6.48 1.24 -6.09
N PRO A 219 5.21 1.08 -6.51
CA PRO A 219 4.52 -0.21 -6.45
C PRO A 219 5.36 -1.36 -7.03
N LYS A 220 6.04 -1.12 -8.16
CA LYS A 220 6.88 -2.11 -8.85
C LYS A 220 8.10 -2.52 -8.01
N GLU A 221 8.78 -1.57 -7.37
CA GLU A 221 9.93 -1.86 -6.51
C GLU A 221 9.54 -2.70 -5.30
N LEU A 222 8.44 -2.33 -4.59
CA LEU A 222 7.96 -3.09 -3.44
C LEU A 222 7.55 -4.52 -3.79
N TYR A 223 7.03 -4.72 -4.99
CA TYR A 223 6.57 -6.02 -5.44
C TYR A 223 7.71 -6.94 -5.90
N PHE A 224 8.64 -6.42 -6.71
CA PHE A 224 9.72 -7.22 -7.31
C PHE A 224 11.04 -7.17 -6.53
N LYS A 225 11.27 -6.12 -5.73
CA LYS A 225 12.49 -5.90 -4.94
C LYS A 225 12.15 -5.56 -3.47
N PRO A 226 11.40 -6.42 -2.76
CA PRO A 226 11.11 -6.19 -1.35
C PRO A 226 12.41 -6.23 -0.54
N GLN A 227 12.63 -5.24 0.35
CA GLN A 227 13.85 -5.15 1.15
C GLN A 227 13.92 -6.16 2.29
N ASN A 228 12.77 -6.65 2.74
CA ASN A 228 12.71 -7.62 3.84
C ASN A 228 11.53 -8.59 3.68
N LEU A 229 11.54 -9.63 4.52
CA LEU A 229 10.53 -10.68 4.55
C LEU A 229 9.12 -10.14 4.80
N PHE A 230 9.01 -9.11 5.68
CA PHE A 230 7.72 -8.50 5.96
C PHE A 230 7.11 -7.86 4.70
N VAL A 231 7.87 -7.04 3.98
CA VAL A 231 7.37 -6.39 2.75
C VAL A 231 7.03 -7.42 1.69
N ALA A 232 7.87 -8.45 1.52
CA ALA A 232 7.66 -9.54 0.58
C ALA A 232 6.34 -10.29 0.84
N GLY A 233 6.04 -10.57 2.11
CA GLY A 233 4.82 -11.25 2.54
C GLY A 233 3.60 -10.33 2.62
N PHE A 234 3.81 -9.05 2.95
CA PHE A 234 2.70 -8.09 3.07
C PHE A 234 2.20 -7.63 1.70
N ILE A 235 3.07 -7.48 0.70
CA ILE A 235 2.69 -7.02 -0.65
C ILE A 235 2.44 -8.23 -1.55
N GLY A 236 1.19 -8.41 -1.96
CA GLY A 236 0.70 -9.49 -2.82
C GLY A 236 -0.42 -10.31 -2.19
N ASP A 237 -1.37 -10.73 -3.03
CA ASP A 237 -2.50 -11.58 -2.66
C ASP A 237 -2.72 -12.64 -3.76
N PRO A 238 -2.42 -13.92 -3.47
CA PRO A 238 -1.88 -14.49 -2.22
C PRO A 238 -0.50 -13.96 -1.85
N GLN A 239 -0.13 -14.15 -0.59
CA GLN A 239 1.21 -13.82 -0.10
C GLN A 239 2.28 -14.65 -0.83
N MET A 240 3.53 -14.15 -0.84
CA MET A 240 4.69 -14.89 -1.34
C MET A 240 4.83 -16.24 -0.61
N ASN A 241 5.16 -17.28 -1.35
CA ASN A 241 5.55 -18.56 -0.76
C ASN A 241 6.91 -18.41 -0.06
N PHE A 242 7.02 -18.90 1.16
CA PHE A 242 8.25 -18.87 1.95
C PHE A 242 8.65 -20.28 2.39
N ILE A 243 9.86 -20.70 2.04
CA ILE A 243 10.42 -21.99 2.40
C ILE A 243 11.69 -21.77 3.21
N LYS A 244 11.70 -22.25 4.45
CA LYS A 244 12.87 -22.15 5.34
C LYS A 244 13.85 -23.27 5.05
N GLY A 245 15.16 -22.97 5.10
CA GLY A 245 16.19 -23.96 4.83
C GLY A 245 17.60 -23.40 4.93
N SER A 246 18.54 -24.05 4.26
CA SER A 246 19.94 -23.65 4.16
C SER A 246 20.46 -23.88 2.75
N VAL A 247 21.45 -23.11 2.32
CA VAL A 247 22.11 -23.24 1.01
C VAL A 247 23.44 -23.93 1.16
N LYS A 248 23.75 -24.83 0.23
CA LYS A 248 25.07 -25.45 0.09
C LYS A 248 25.42 -25.57 -1.38
N GLY A 249 26.34 -24.73 -1.87
CA GLY A 249 26.62 -24.61 -3.29
C GLY A 249 25.38 -24.21 -4.10
N GLU A 250 24.99 -25.01 -5.07
CA GLU A 250 23.81 -24.81 -5.91
C GLU A 250 22.57 -25.57 -5.42
N VAL A 251 22.53 -25.99 -4.14
CA VAL A 251 21.40 -26.72 -3.55
C VAL A 251 20.85 -25.94 -2.36
N PHE A 252 19.54 -25.68 -2.37
CA PHE A 252 18.81 -25.21 -1.20
C PHE A 252 18.08 -26.40 -0.59
N ALA A 253 18.39 -26.74 0.65
CA ALA A 253 17.76 -27.80 1.43
C ALA A 253 16.77 -27.19 2.43
N SER A 254 15.48 -27.52 2.29
CA SER A 254 14.43 -27.08 3.19
C SER A 254 14.51 -27.78 4.55
N GLU A 255 13.95 -27.17 5.59
CA GLU A 255 13.90 -27.76 6.94
C GLU A 255 13.12 -29.10 6.99
N ASP A 256 12.23 -29.37 6.06
CA ASP A 256 11.48 -30.62 5.93
C ASP A 256 12.19 -31.70 5.10
N GLY A 257 13.43 -31.42 4.64
CA GLY A 257 14.32 -32.35 3.99
C GLY A 257 14.16 -32.46 2.47
N HIS A 258 13.42 -31.55 1.82
CA HIS A 258 13.38 -31.46 0.37
C HIS A 258 14.57 -30.65 -0.16
N GLU A 259 15.15 -31.08 -1.28
CA GLU A 259 16.30 -30.42 -1.91
C GLU A 259 15.86 -29.78 -3.23
N TYR A 260 16.11 -28.47 -3.35
CA TYR A 260 15.87 -27.67 -4.55
C TYR A 260 17.20 -27.43 -5.25
N VAL A 261 17.34 -27.92 -6.47
CA VAL A 261 18.55 -27.73 -7.28
C VAL A 261 18.44 -26.43 -8.05
N LEU A 262 19.33 -25.48 -7.76
CA LEU A 262 19.36 -24.11 -8.30
C LEU A 262 20.54 -23.91 -9.24
N LYS A 263 20.78 -24.87 -10.11
CA LYS A 263 21.90 -24.84 -11.05
C LYS A 263 21.81 -23.66 -12.01
N GLY A 264 22.81 -22.76 -11.96
CA GLY A 264 22.84 -21.55 -12.76
C GLY A 264 22.10 -20.35 -12.15
N TYR A 265 21.59 -20.48 -10.91
CA TYR A 265 21.11 -19.33 -10.15
C TYR A 265 22.24 -18.33 -9.85
N ASN A 266 21.90 -17.09 -9.49
CA ASN A 266 22.86 -16.04 -9.17
C ASN A 266 23.88 -16.52 -8.10
N LYS A 267 25.12 -16.71 -8.53
CA LYS A 267 26.19 -17.28 -7.71
C LYS A 267 26.53 -16.40 -6.51
N VAL A 268 26.50 -15.07 -6.65
CA VAL A 268 26.82 -14.13 -5.58
C VAL A 268 25.78 -14.25 -4.45
N VAL A 269 24.50 -14.37 -4.81
CA VAL A 269 23.41 -14.56 -3.83
C VAL A 269 23.57 -15.89 -3.11
N LEU A 270 23.86 -16.98 -3.82
CA LEU A 270 24.08 -18.30 -3.20
C LEU A 270 25.32 -18.32 -2.28
N GLU A 271 26.43 -17.70 -2.66
CA GLU A 271 27.62 -17.58 -1.82
C GLU A 271 27.40 -16.73 -0.56
N LYS A 272 26.52 -15.69 -0.63
CA LYS A 272 26.11 -14.93 0.55
C LYS A 272 25.19 -15.79 1.43
N ALA A 273 24.21 -16.47 0.84
CA ALA A 273 23.26 -17.33 1.52
C ALA A 273 23.93 -18.53 2.23
N GLU A 274 24.95 -19.15 1.62
CA GLU A 274 25.72 -20.28 2.18
C GLU A 274 26.47 -19.91 3.47
N LYS A 275 26.80 -18.62 3.67
CA LYS A 275 27.48 -18.13 4.88
C LYS A 275 26.51 -17.97 6.07
N LEU A 276 25.22 -18.00 5.82
CA LEU A 276 24.19 -17.88 6.85
C LEU A 276 23.78 -19.25 7.34
N GLU A 277 23.45 -19.36 8.63
CA GLU A 277 23.01 -20.63 9.23
C GLU A 277 21.66 -21.08 8.64
N LYS A 278 20.75 -20.11 8.45
CA LYS A 278 19.41 -20.34 7.92
C LYS A 278 19.02 -19.23 6.97
N VAL A 279 18.37 -19.61 5.90
CA VAL A 279 17.80 -18.68 4.91
C VAL A 279 16.36 -19.05 4.58
N ILE A 280 15.64 -18.09 4.01
CA ILE A 280 14.27 -18.29 3.53
C ILE A 280 14.26 -18.05 2.02
N MET A 281 13.87 -19.06 1.25
CA MET A 281 13.60 -18.94 -0.17
C MET A 281 12.17 -18.45 -0.37
N GLY A 282 12.00 -17.43 -1.20
CA GLY A 282 10.69 -16.84 -1.51
C GLY A 282 10.41 -16.80 -3.00
N PHE A 283 9.17 -17.12 -3.40
CA PHE A 283 8.67 -16.91 -4.75
C PHE A 283 7.16 -16.65 -4.74
N ARG A 284 6.69 -15.83 -5.69
CA ARG A 284 5.28 -15.45 -5.71
C ARG A 284 4.41 -16.51 -6.38
N PRO A 285 3.16 -16.72 -5.90
CA PRO A 285 2.23 -17.70 -6.48
C PRO A 285 1.96 -17.52 -7.97
N GLU A 286 1.87 -16.28 -8.45
CA GLU A 286 1.66 -15.94 -9.86
C GLU A 286 2.89 -16.07 -10.75
N CYS A 287 4.07 -16.22 -10.16
CA CYS A 287 5.31 -16.54 -10.89
C CYS A 287 5.48 -18.04 -11.14
N CYS A 288 4.59 -18.85 -10.58
CA CYS A 288 4.52 -20.29 -10.83
C CYS A 288 3.77 -20.57 -12.14
N SER A 289 4.44 -21.17 -13.12
CA SER A 289 3.82 -21.62 -14.38
C SER A 289 3.54 -23.12 -14.33
N VAL A 290 2.34 -23.52 -14.69
CA VAL A 290 1.98 -24.96 -14.87
C VAL A 290 2.33 -25.45 -16.29
N ASP A 291 2.61 -24.53 -17.20
CA ASP A 291 3.15 -24.82 -18.52
C ASP A 291 4.67 -24.72 -18.46
N ALA A 292 5.35 -25.53 -19.28
CA ALA A 292 6.81 -25.52 -19.34
C ALA A 292 7.33 -24.14 -19.74
N LEU A 293 8.27 -23.60 -18.96
CA LEU A 293 8.99 -22.39 -19.27
C LEU A 293 10.17 -22.66 -20.22
N GLU A 294 10.46 -21.69 -21.10
CA GLU A 294 11.63 -21.76 -21.95
C GLU A 294 12.90 -21.37 -21.16
N GLY A 295 13.97 -22.15 -21.33
CA GLY A 295 15.30 -21.87 -20.77
C GLY A 295 15.77 -22.89 -19.74
N GLU A 296 17.04 -22.71 -19.30
CA GLU A 296 17.70 -23.60 -18.34
C GLU A 296 17.62 -23.07 -16.89
N ASN A 297 17.31 -21.78 -16.70
CA ASN A 297 17.29 -21.11 -15.39
C ASN A 297 15.89 -21.21 -14.76
N VAL A 298 15.43 -22.42 -14.52
CA VAL A 298 14.05 -22.68 -14.05
C VAL A 298 14.07 -23.72 -12.93
N LEU A 299 13.44 -23.40 -11.81
CA LEU A 299 13.10 -24.36 -10.76
C LEU A 299 11.87 -25.16 -11.21
N LYS A 300 11.96 -26.48 -11.19
CA LYS A 300 10.88 -27.40 -11.55
C LYS A 300 10.47 -28.22 -10.35
N GLU A 301 9.20 -28.10 -9.97
CA GLU A 301 8.68 -28.75 -8.75
C GLU A 301 7.28 -29.28 -8.93
N ASN A 302 6.84 -30.07 -7.95
CA ASN A 302 5.48 -30.59 -7.86
C ASN A 302 4.91 -30.33 -6.47
N ILE A 303 3.68 -29.80 -6.40
CA ILE A 303 2.90 -29.82 -5.15
C ILE A 303 1.92 -31.00 -5.17
N VAL A 304 1.69 -31.60 -4.02
CA VAL A 304 0.53 -32.47 -3.82
C VAL A 304 -0.68 -31.59 -3.52
N VAL A 305 -1.65 -31.58 -4.41
CA VAL A 305 -2.82 -30.67 -4.34
C VAL A 305 -3.71 -31.02 -3.16
N GLU A 306 -4.01 -30.04 -2.33
CA GLU A 306 -4.96 -30.16 -1.21
C GLU A 306 -6.31 -29.53 -1.57
N VAL A 307 -6.30 -28.28 -2.06
CA VAL A 307 -7.51 -27.53 -2.43
C VAL A 307 -7.22 -26.55 -3.54
N ALA A 308 -8.22 -26.23 -4.35
CA ALA A 308 -8.13 -25.17 -5.33
C ALA A 308 -9.34 -24.23 -5.20
N GLU A 309 -9.05 -22.92 -5.27
CA GLU A 309 -10.03 -21.84 -5.18
C GLU A 309 -10.13 -21.14 -6.53
N MET A 310 -11.30 -21.21 -7.15
CA MET A 310 -11.56 -20.50 -8.40
C MET A 310 -12.03 -19.07 -8.10
N LEU A 311 -11.26 -18.08 -8.57
CA LEU A 311 -11.52 -16.64 -8.34
C LEU A 311 -12.17 -15.95 -9.55
N GLY A 312 -12.50 -16.73 -10.59
CA GLY A 312 -13.10 -16.24 -11.83
C GLY A 312 -12.09 -16.29 -12.99
N ASP A 313 -11.21 -15.33 -13.07
CA ASP A 313 -10.17 -15.24 -14.11
C ASP A 313 -8.88 -15.99 -13.74
N THR A 314 -8.68 -16.29 -12.48
CA THR A 314 -7.54 -17.03 -11.93
C THR A 314 -7.99 -18.11 -10.97
N MET A 315 -7.09 -19.03 -10.66
CA MET A 315 -7.28 -20.09 -9.68
C MET A 315 -6.05 -20.18 -8.77
N ASN A 316 -6.26 -20.21 -7.46
CA ASN A 316 -5.22 -20.50 -6.49
C ASN A 316 -5.27 -22.00 -6.15
N VAL A 317 -4.18 -22.71 -6.39
CA VAL A 317 -4.03 -24.12 -6.03
C VAL A 317 -3.10 -24.21 -4.82
N TYR A 318 -3.63 -24.67 -3.72
CA TYR A 318 -2.91 -24.92 -2.47
C TYR A 318 -2.48 -26.37 -2.41
N GLY A 319 -1.26 -26.59 -1.99
CA GLY A 319 -0.70 -27.94 -1.84
C GLY A 319 0.57 -27.94 -1.02
N TYR A 320 1.24 -29.07 -0.99
CA TYR A 320 2.46 -29.24 -0.21
C TYR A 320 3.60 -29.79 -1.06
N ILE A 321 4.80 -29.28 -0.82
CA ILE A 321 6.07 -29.96 -1.15
C ILE A 321 6.58 -30.54 0.16
N ASN A 322 6.60 -31.87 0.31
CA ASN A 322 6.78 -32.54 1.60
C ASN A 322 5.79 -32.04 2.67
N LYS A 323 6.25 -31.18 3.61
CA LYS A 323 5.43 -30.59 4.69
C LYS A 323 5.25 -29.09 4.53
N THR A 324 5.91 -28.49 3.55
CA THR A 324 5.86 -27.04 3.31
C THR A 324 4.67 -26.69 2.42
N SER A 325 3.78 -25.85 2.92
CA SER A 325 2.63 -25.36 2.14
C SER A 325 3.11 -24.40 1.05
N VAL A 326 2.59 -24.59 -0.17
CA VAL A 326 2.87 -23.78 -1.35
C VAL A 326 1.57 -23.46 -2.07
N VAL A 327 1.46 -22.23 -2.56
CA VAL A 327 0.34 -21.75 -3.37
C VAL A 327 0.85 -21.51 -4.80
N VAL A 328 0.14 -22.07 -5.77
CA VAL A 328 0.37 -21.84 -7.21
C VAL A 328 -0.83 -21.08 -7.75
N ARG A 329 -0.64 -19.88 -8.30
CA ARG A 329 -1.70 -19.14 -9.00
C ARG A 329 -1.63 -19.44 -10.49
N THR A 330 -2.74 -19.88 -11.04
CA THR A 330 -2.81 -20.34 -12.44
C THR A 330 -4.11 -19.91 -13.12
N THR A 331 -4.28 -20.31 -14.37
CA THR A 331 -5.52 -20.04 -15.12
C THR A 331 -6.67 -20.92 -14.60
N PRO A 332 -7.94 -20.50 -14.74
CA PRO A 332 -9.10 -21.26 -14.29
C PRO A 332 -9.32 -22.55 -15.09
N PHE A 333 -8.56 -22.75 -16.17
CA PHE A 333 -8.67 -23.93 -17.04
C PHE A 333 -7.64 -25.01 -16.69
N THR A 334 -6.75 -24.78 -15.74
CA THR A 334 -5.76 -25.75 -15.28
C THR A 334 -6.46 -27.01 -14.72
N LYS A 335 -6.06 -28.18 -15.22
CA LYS A 335 -6.55 -29.44 -14.70
C LYS A 335 -5.73 -29.88 -13.50
N TYR A 336 -6.41 -30.25 -12.43
CA TYR A 336 -5.82 -30.78 -11.21
C TYR A 336 -6.71 -31.88 -10.62
N GLN A 337 -6.13 -32.73 -9.78
CA GLN A 337 -6.88 -33.69 -8.94
C GLN A 337 -6.36 -33.56 -7.51
N VAL A 338 -7.28 -33.60 -6.55
CA VAL A 338 -6.91 -33.53 -5.11
C VAL A 338 -6.14 -34.80 -4.74
N ASN A 339 -5.10 -34.65 -3.95
CA ASN A 339 -4.11 -35.66 -3.57
C ASN A 339 -3.22 -36.18 -4.71
N GLU A 340 -3.21 -35.50 -5.87
CA GLU A 340 -2.28 -35.81 -6.96
C GLU A 340 -1.25 -34.70 -7.14
N PRO A 341 -0.09 -35.00 -7.77
CA PRO A 341 0.92 -34.00 -8.04
C PRO A 341 0.46 -33.03 -9.14
N LEU A 342 0.64 -31.72 -8.88
CA LEU A 342 0.56 -30.68 -9.88
C LEU A 342 1.98 -30.15 -10.13
N HIS A 343 2.45 -30.29 -11.38
CA HIS A 343 3.74 -29.72 -11.81
C HIS A 343 3.66 -28.20 -11.94
N PHE A 344 4.72 -27.51 -11.50
CA PHE A 344 4.91 -26.09 -11.78
C PHE A 344 6.39 -25.75 -11.95
N GLU A 345 6.64 -24.66 -12.64
CA GLU A 345 7.98 -24.13 -12.89
C GLU A 345 8.07 -22.66 -12.48
N VAL A 346 9.22 -22.24 -11.93
CA VAL A 346 9.49 -20.84 -11.54
C VAL A 346 10.81 -20.42 -12.15
N ASN A 347 10.81 -19.29 -12.88
CA ASN A 347 12.06 -18.70 -13.37
C ASN A 347 12.88 -18.19 -12.18
N TYR A 348 14.20 -18.39 -12.21
CA TYR A 348 15.14 -17.97 -11.17
C TYR A 348 15.11 -16.47 -10.89
N ASP A 349 14.78 -15.63 -11.87
CA ASP A 349 14.63 -14.18 -11.70
C ASP A 349 13.49 -13.80 -10.72
N HIS A 350 12.59 -14.74 -10.41
CA HIS A 350 11.47 -14.58 -9.49
C HIS A 350 11.68 -15.29 -8.15
N ILE A 351 12.84 -15.90 -7.93
CA ILE A 351 13.21 -16.51 -6.66
C ILE A 351 14.07 -15.52 -5.87
N LEU A 352 13.67 -15.26 -4.64
CA LEU A 352 14.37 -14.38 -3.72
C LEU A 352 14.86 -15.16 -2.51
N PHE A 353 15.97 -14.73 -1.92
CA PHE A 353 16.48 -15.27 -0.67
C PHE A 353 16.51 -14.20 0.41
N PHE A 354 16.15 -14.59 1.63
CA PHE A 354 16.17 -13.73 2.80
C PHE A 354 16.98 -14.40 3.90
N ASP A 355 17.72 -13.62 4.66
CA ASP A 355 18.34 -14.07 5.91
C ASP A 355 17.23 -14.36 6.94
N ALA A 356 17.24 -15.52 7.54
CA ALA A 356 16.19 -15.92 8.48
C ALA A 356 16.28 -15.18 9.84
N GLU A 357 17.42 -14.60 10.21
CA GLU A 357 17.62 -13.87 11.46
C GLU A 357 17.31 -12.38 11.32
N SER A 358 17.91 -11.70 10.33
CA SER A 358 17.68 -10.26 10.08
C SER A 358 16.42 -9.97 9.29
N GLU A 359 15.82 -10.99 8.67
CA GLU A 359 14.70 -10.90 7.73
C GLU A 359 14.98 -10.08 6.45
N ASN A 360 16.21 -9.62 6.24
CA ASN A 360 16.58 -8.82 5.08
C ASN A 360 16.79 -9.69 3.82
N ILE A 361 16.51 -9.08 2.66
CA ILE A 361 16.79 -9.73 1.38
C ILE A 361 18.29 -9.92 1.17
N ILE A 362 18.66 -11.05 0.58
CA ILE A 362 20.03 -11.34 0.14
C ILE A 362 20.12 -10.97 -1.35
N THR A 363 20.86 -9.92 -1.67
CA THR A 363 21.02 -9.42 -3.05
C THR A 363 22.46 -9.52 -3.51
N ASP A 364 22.69 -9.41 -4.82
CA ASP A 364 24.01 -9.24 -5.44
C ASP A 364 24.48 -7.77 -5.41
N GLU A 365 23.57 -6.82 -5.17
CA GLU A 365 23.93 -5.41 -5.00
C GLU A 365 24.86 -5.23 -3.79
N VAL A 366 25.92 -4.47 -3.95
CA VAL A 366 26.78 -4.06 -2.84
C VAL A 366 26.00 -2.99 -2.08
N GLU A 367 25.73 -3.20 -0.79
CA GLU A 367 25.24 -2.12 0.07
C GLU A 367 26.28 -0.99 0.03
N ASP A 368 25.93 0.13 -0.60
CA ASP A 368 26.66 1.37 -0.40
C ASP A 368 26.42 1.79 1.06
N ILE A 369 27.45 1.54 1.89
CA ILE A 369 27.52 1.86 3.31
C ILE A 369 27.56 3.38 3.52
#